data_fdf04e2a0e857af859e40f6846303376
#
_entry.id   fdf04e2a0e857af859e40f6846303376
#
_cell.length_a   1.000
_cell.length_b   1.000
_cell.length_c   1.000
_cell.angle_alpha   90.00
_cell.angle_beta   90.00
_cell.angle_gamma   90.00
#
_symmetry.space_group_name_H-M   'P 1'
#
loop_
_entity.id
_entity.type
_entity.pdbx_description
1 polymer ?
#
loop_
_entity_poly.entity_id
_entity_poly.type
_entity_poly.pdbx_seq_one_letter_code
_entity_poly.pdbx_strand_id
1 'polypeptide(L)'
;MDEHAFDRWTVGLAQWRRHPSRRRLLRGGLIGGLMAGVLRVRHGDSAMARGAQTEDECDLGCTDSVCGQIAEDCALFPPDSYWNTPIDGLPVDARSDVYVASIGPDIGLHPDFGSGLYEGSPLGIPFVRVAADKPMVEVAFEVSEESDPSPYPIPVDAPIEGGSCGEGDRHVIVVQEGTCLLYELYAATPQPDGSWQAFSGARYDLTSHDLRPAEWTSADAAGLPILPGLVRYEEIEAGLIPHALRFTAALTREAYVWPARHQAGATTEADAPPMGQRFRLKADVEMGDFSPTNQIILQALKTYGMLLADNGSEWFLSGSPDDRWDNDDLHELQDGILGSDFEAVDCTSLIGDPDSGQVA
;
A
#
# COMPACT_ATOMS: atom_id res chain seq x y z
N MET A 1 -16.00 22.19 -6.82
CA MET A 1 -15.68 21.21 -5.78
C MET A 1 -14.42 21.71 -5.10
N ASP A 2 -14.26 21.45 -3.82
CA ASP A 2 -13.22 22.06 -3.00
C ASP A 2 -11.87 21.45 -3.34
N GLU A 3 -10.88 22.25 -3.65
CA GLU A 3 -9.53 21.92 -4.13
C GLU A 3 -8.74 20.96 -3.20
N HIS A 4 -9.27 20.64 -2.02
CA HIS A 4 -8.67 19.79 -0.98
C HIS A 4 -9.59 18.63 -0.55
N ALA A 5 -10.45 18.13 -1.42
CA ALA A 5 -11.36 17.04 -1.04
C ALA A 5 -10.62 15.74 -0.72
N PHE A 6 -9.59 15.41 -1.51
CA PHE A 6 -8.70 14.25 -1.30
C PHE A 6 -7.96 14.35 0.04
N ASP A 7 -7.33 15.49 0.31
CA ASP A 7 -6.55 15.71 1.54
C ASP A 7 -7.38 15.54 2.80
N ARG A 8 -8.64 16.04 2.78
CA ARG A 8 -9.55 15.88 3.92
C ARG A 8 -10.00 14.45 4.14
N TRP A 9 -10.10 13.66 3.08
CA TRP A 9 -10.58 12.29 3.16
C TRP A 9 -9.47 11.35 3.64
N THR A 10 -8.26 11.45 3.09
CA THR A 10 -7.08 10.67 3.53
C THR A 10 -6.69 10.99 4.97
N VAL A 11 -6.76 12.26 5.39
CA VAL A 11 -6.58 12.67 6.78
C VAL A 11 -7.69 12.11 7.67
N GLY A 12 -8.93 12.06 7.17
CA GLY A 12 -10.08 11.47 7.86
C GLY A 12 -9.90 9.96 8.12
N LEU A 13 -9.40 9.21 7.15
CA LEU A 13 -9.10 7.78 7.29
C LEU A 13 -7.95 7.51 8.26
N ALA A 14 -6.88 8.28 8.21
CA ALA A 14 -5.78 8.20 9.18
C ALA A 14 -6.25 8.49 10.61
N GLN A 15 -7.23 9.38 10.80
CA GLN A 15 -7.84 9.65 12.10
C GLN A 15 -8.80 8.53 12.53
N TRP A 16 -9.51 7.89 11.60
CA TRP A 16 -10.44 6.80 11.90
C TRP A 16 -9.70 5.54 12.35
N ARG A 17 -8.56 5.23 11.75
CA ARG A 17 -7.68 4.10 12.14
C ARG A 17 -7.03 4.28 13.53
N ARG A 18 -7.04 5.47 14.14
CA ARG A 18 -6.53 5.74 15.50
C ARG A 18 -7.42 5.25 16.65
N HIS A 19 -8.58 4.65 16.38
CA HIS A 19 -9.35 4.01 17.46
C HIS A 19 -8.60 2.75 17.93
N PRO A 20 -8.34 2.63 19.25
CA PRO A 20 -7.56 1.52 19.79
C PRO A 20 -8.24 0.20 19.44
N SER A 21 -7.51 -0.67 18.75
CA SER A 21 -7.92 -2.02 18.45
C SER A 21 -8.44 -2.71 19.73
N ARG A 22 -9.52 -3.47 19.60
CA ARG A 22 -10.21 -4.22 20.68
C ARG A 22 -9.31 -5.22 21.44
N ARG A 23 -8.02 -5.32 21.16
CA ARG A 23 -7.04 -6.23 21.78
C ARG A 23 -6.73 -5.95 23.26
N ARG A 24 -7.20 -4.85 23.87
CA ARG A 24 -6.97 -4.57 25.30
C ARG A 24 -8.04 -5.08 26.27
N LEU A 25 -9.07 -5.81 25.84
CA LEU A 25 -10.18 -6.24 26.71
C LEU A 25 -10.17 -7.72 27.12
N LEU A 26 -9.15 -8.52 26.80
CA LEU A 26 -9.07 -9.94 27.17
C LEU A 26 -8.02 -10.29 28.24
N ARG A 27 -7.56 -9.31 29.05
CA ARG A 27 -6.79 -9.64 30.27
C ARG A 27 -7.38 -8.88 31.47
N GLY A 28 -8.25 -9.54 32.19
CA GLY A 28 -8.62 -9.07 33.54
C GLY A 28 -10.03 -9.48 33.97
N GLY A 29 -10.13 -10.54 34.81
CA GLY A 29 -11.17 -10.61 35.81
C GLY A 29 -12.26 -11.66 35.68
N LEU A 30 -11.96 -12.88 36.06
CA LEU A 30 -12.90 -13.74 36.78
C LEU A 30 -13.23 -13.07 38.11
N ILE A 31 -14.53 -13.00 38.50
CA ILE A 31 -15.12 -13.30 39.79
C ILE A 31 -16.59 -12.81 39.84
N GLY A 32 -17.49 -13.76 40.08
CA GLY A 32 -18.58 -13.63 41.05
C GLY A 32 -19.98 -13.29 40.62
N GLY A 33 -20.85 -14.29 40.64
CA GLY A 33 -22.05 -14.23 41.48
C GLY A 33 -23.43 -14.08 40.85
N LEU A 34 -24.10 -15.23 40.67
CA LEU A 34 -25.49 -15.60 41.03
C LEU A 34 -26.67 -14.58 41.03
N MET A 35 -27.74 -15.03 40.46
CA MET A 35 -29.17 -15.11 40.81
C MET A 35 -30.12 -14.74 39.67
N ALA A 36 -30.77 -15.68 39.11
CA ALA A 36 -32.17 -16.14 39.12
C ALA A 36 -33.25 -15.11 38.73
N GLY A 37 -34.06 -15.48 37.75
CA GLY A 37 -35.35 -14.84 37.47
C GLY A 37 -36.02 -15.43 36.21
N VAL A 38 -36.83 -16.45 36.38
CA VAL A 38 -37.65 -17.08 35.36
C VAL A 38 -38.84 -16.21 35.01
N LEU A 39 -39.05 -15.89 33.73
CA LEU A 39 -40.42 -15.66 33.24
C LEU A 39 -40.58 -16.22 31.81
N ARG A 40 -41.39 -17.29 31.72
CA ARG A 40 -41.87 -17.82 30.44
C ARG A 40 -43.04 -17.00 29.96
N VAL A 41 -42.94 -16.49 28.73
CA VAL A 41 -44.14 -16.18 27.94
C VAL A 41 -43.98 -16.87 26.58
N ARG A 42 -44.88 -17.81 26.34
CA ARG A 42 -45.10 -18.44 25.03
C ARG A 42 -45.91 -17.48 24.17
N HIS A 43 -45.51 -17.23 22.94
CA HIS A 43 -46.42 -16.95 21.82
C HIS A 43 -45.77 -17.30 20.49
N GLY A 44 -46.43 -18.22 19.76
CA GLY A 44 -46.76 -18.12 18.34
C GLY A 44 -45.65 -18.35 17.33
N ASP A 45 -45.62 -19.58 16.79
CA ASP A 45 -44.93 -19.94 15.56
C ASP A 45 -45.28 -19.04 14.38
N SER A 46 -44.28 -18.43 13.77
CA SER A 46 -44.25 -18.07 12.36
C SER A 46 -42.83 -18.33 11.86
N ALA A 47 -42.62 -19.55 11.38
CA ALA A 47 -41.43 -19.93 10.65
C ALA A 47 -41.43 -19.21 9.30
N MET A 48 -40.85 -18.02 9.25
CA MET A 48 -40.25 -17.50 8.00
C MET A 48 -38.88 -18.15 7.88
N ALA A 49 -38.74 -18.99 6.86
CA ALA A 49 -37.45 -19.47 6.40
C ALA A 49 -36.53 -18.30 6.12
N ARG A 50 -35.65 -17.97 7.03
CA ARG A 50 -34.43 -17.22 6.72
C ARG A 50 -33.59 -18.17 5.87
N GLY A 51 -33.52 -17.89 4.58
CA GLY A 51 -32.48 -18.45 3.72
C GLY A 51 -31.14 -18.25 4.43
N ALA A 52 -30.39 -19.32 4.60
CA ALA A 52 -28.98 -19.25 4.95
C ALA A 52 -28.32 -18.39 3.86
N GLN A 53 -27.99 -17.15 4.18
CA GLN A 53 -26.97 -16.44 3.45
C GLN A 53 -25.69 -17.24 3.74
N THR A 54 -25.21 -17.94 2.73
CA THR A 54 -23.80 -18.36 2.68
C THR A 54 -23.01 -17.10 2.95
N GLU A 55 -22.12 -17.14 3.95
CA GLU A 55 -21.06 -16.16 4.08
C GLU A 55 -20.31 -16.23 2.76
N ASP A 56 -20.53 -15.23 1.88
CA ASP A 56 -19.74 -15.07 0.68
C ASP A 56 -18.31 -14.81 1.19
N GLU A 57 -17.44 -15.80 1.00
CA GLU A 57 -16.01 -15.60 1.19
C GLU A 57 -15.61 -14.43 0.30
N CYS A 58 -14.96 -13.42 0.88
CA CYS A 58 -14.44 -12.29 0.15
C CYS A 58 -13.33 -12.78 -0.77
N ASP A 59 -13.66 -12.99 -2.03
CA ASP A 59 -12.73 -13.47 -3.05
C ASP A 59 -11.84 -12.31 -3.50
N LEU A 60 -10.55 -12.59 -3.68
CA LEU A 60 -9.60 -11.67 -4.31
C LEU A 60 -9.99 -11.29 -5.76
N GLY A 61 -10.89 -12.04 -6.37
CA GLY A 61 -11.09 -12.01 -7.82
C GLY A 61 -10.09 -12.96 -8.50
N CYS A 62 -9.71 -12.73 -9.72
CA CYS A 62 -8.67 -13.52 -10.40
C CYS A 62 -9.01 -14.96 -10.74
N THR A 63 -10.21 -15.18 -11.25
CA THR A 63 -10.59 -16.52 -11.73
C THR A 63 -10.02 -16.84 -13.10
N ASP A 64 -9.89 -15.84 -13.99
CA ASP A 64 -9.47 -16.00 -15.38
C ASP A 64 -8.25 -15.11 -15.75
N SER A 65 -7.79 -14.22 -14.86
CA SER A 65 -6.68 -13.30 -15.06
C SER A 65 -5.40 -13.79 -14.37
N VAL A 66 -4.24 -13.34 -14.84
CA VAL A 66 -2.94 -13.68 -14.22
C VAL A 66 -2.64 -12.68 -13.12
N CYS A 67 -2.79 -13.11 -11.88
CA CYS A 67 -2.55 -12.29 -10.69
C CYS A 67 -1.16 -12.49 -10.12
N GLY A 68 -0.63 -11.42 -9.53
CA GLY A 68 0.63 -11.44 -8.77
C GLY A 68 1.88 -11.66 -9.61
N GLN A 69 1.82 -11.63 -10.96
CA GLN A 69 2.97 -11.83 -11.84
C GLN A 69 3.17 -10.65 -12.77
N ILE A 70 4.39 -10.14 -12.85
CA ILE A 70 4.77 -9.13 -13.83
C ILE A 70 5.18 -9.82 -15.13
N ALA A 71 4.81 -9.22 -16.28
CA ALA A 71 5.20 -9.73 -17.57
C ALA A 71 6.73 -9.66 -17.74
N GLU A 72 7.35 -10.72 -18.27
CA GLU A 72 8.81 -10.78 -18.47
C GLU A 72 9.34 -9.66 -19.37
N ASP A 73 8.49 -9.09 -20.22
CA ASP A 73 8.81 -8.03 -21.18
C ASP A 73 8.54 -6.61 -20.64
N CYS A 74 7.99 -6.48 -19.42
CA CYS A 74 7.67 -5.20 -18.80
C CYS A 74 8.44 -5.00 -17.49
N ALA A 75 9.66 -4.48 -17.58
CA ALA A 75 10.38 -4.05 -16.38
C ALA A 75 9.62 -2.92 -15.66
N LEU A 76 9.68 -2.89 -14.33
CA LEU A 76 9.11 -1.79 -13.55
C LEU A 76 10.06 -0.59 -13.57
N PHE A 77 9.89 0.25 -14.57
CA PHE A 77 10.70 1.42 -14.90
C PHE A 77 12.14 1.12 -15.37
N PRO A 78 12.79 2.08 -16.05
CA PRO A 78 14.18 1.96 -16.46
C PRO A 78 15.15 1.80 -15.28
N PRO A 79 16.32 1.20 -15.49
CA PRO A 79 17.30 0.96 -14.42
C PRO A 79 17.81 2.23 -13.72
N ASP A 80 17.77 3.37 -14.39
CA ASP A 80 18.15 4.69 -13.90
C ASP A 80 16.96 5.50 -13.37
N SER A 81 15.84 4.86 -13.05
CA SER A 81 14.74 5.48 -12.35
C SER A 81 15.01 5.58 -10.85
N TYR A 82 14.37 6.51 -10.18
CA TYR A 82 14.47 6.65 -8.72
C TYR A 82 14.05 5.37 -7.96
N TRP A 83 13.15 4.55 -8.53
CA TRP A 83 12.78 3.28 -7.94
C TRP A 83 13.95 2.29 -7.88
N ASN A 84 14.72 2.20 -8.98
CA ASN A 84 15.74 1.19 -9.21
C ASN A 84 17.16 1.64 -8.82
N THR A 85 17.29 2.87 -8.29
CA THR A 85 18.58 3.47 -7.93
C THR A 85 18.95 3.19 -6.48
N PRO A 86 20.12 2.55 -6.22
CA PRO A 86 20.65 2.38 -4.87
C PRO A 86 20.91 3.70 -4.14
N ILE A 87 20.66 3.72 -2.84
CA ILE A 87 20.85 4.90 -1.99
C ILE A 87 21.74 4.65 -0.76
N ASP A 88 22.32 3.46 -0.67
CA ASP A 88 23.17 3.04 0.45
C ASP A 88 24.40 3.94 0.64
N GLY A 89 24.89 4.57 -0.43
CA GLY A 89 26.01 5.51 -0.41
C GLY A 89 25.62 6.99 -0.22
N LEU A 90 24.33 7.34 -0.17
CA LEU A 90 23.88 8.74 -0.05
C LEU A 90 23.97 9.25 1.40
N PRO A 91 24.11 10.58 1.61
CA PRO A 91 24.15 11.16 2.95
C PRO A 91 22.83 11.00 3.70
N VAL A 92 22.92 10.91 5.02
CA VAL A 92 21.75 10.98 5.91
C VAL A 92 21.17 12.38 5.85
N ASP A 93 19.85 12.48 5.76
CA ASP A 93 19.14 13.75 5.82
C ASP A 93 19.34 14.42 7.19
N ALA A 94 19.58 15.73 7.20
CA ALA A 94 19.82 16.50 8.41
C ALA A 94 18.64 16.47 9.42
N ARG A 95 17.45 16.09 8.96
CA ARG A 95 16.23 15.95 9.77
C ARG A 95 15.89 14.49 10.10
N SER A 96 16.76 13.54 9.77
CA SER A 96 16.50 12.11 9.95
C SER A 96 15.98 11.78 11.34
N ASP A 97 16.67 12.24 12.39
CA ASP A 97 16.31 11.91 13.78
C ASP A 97 14.92 12.44 14.17
N VAL A 98 14.54 13.64 13.69
CA VAL A 98 13.22 14.22 14.01
C VAL A 98 12.10 13.55 13.21
N TYR A 99 12.36 13.12 11.97
CA TYR A 99 11.40 12.35 11.19
C TYR A 99 11.15 10.97 11.80
N VAL A 100 12.22 10.25 12.16
CA VAL A 100 12.10 8.96 12.86
C VAL A 100 11.37 9.11 14.19
N ALA A 101 11.69 10.16 14.96
CA ALA A 101 10.99 10.46 16.23
C ALA A 101 9.50 10.76 16.01
N SER A 102 9.14 11.43 14.91
CA SER A 102 7.75 11.75 14.56
C SER A 102 6.95 10.52 14.14
N ILE A 103 7.55 9.59 13.39
CA ILE A 103 6.88 8.34 12.98
C ILE A 103 6.76 7.37 14.15
N GLY A 104 7.81 7.24 14.97
CA GLY A 104 7.86 6.36 16.14
C GLY A 104 9.09 5.46 16.15
N PRO A 105 10.13 5.80 16.94
CA PRO A 105 11.39 5.09 16.96
C PRO A 105 11.30 3.67 17.56
N ASP A 106 10.31 3.45 18.44
CA ASP A 106 10.09 2.18 19.14
C ASP A 106 9.00 1.31 18.50
N ILE A 107 8.48 1.71 17.32
CA ILE A 107 7.46 0.97 16.58
C ILE A 107 8.17 0.05 15.58
N GLY A 108 7.72 -1.21 15.51
CA GLY A 108 8.29 -2.21 14.62
C GLY A 108 7.89 -2.04 13.16
N LEU A 109 8.77 -2.45 12.25
CA LEU A 109 8.47 -2.56 10.81
C LEU A 109 7.38 -3.61 10.59
N HIS A 110 6.20 -3.19 10.14
CA HIS A 110 5.07 -4.09 9.94
C HIS A 110 4.90 -4.45 8.46
N PRO A 111 5.11 -5.71 8.06
CA PRO A 111 4.70 -6.19 6.74
C PRO A 111 3.17 -6.18 6.63
N ASP A 112 2.62 -5.31 5.79
CA ASP A 112 1.18 -5.20 5.55
C ASP A 112 0.77 -6.05 4.34
N PHE A 113 1.27 -7.27 4.29
CA PHE A 113 1.01 -8.29 3.26
C PHE A 113 1.27 -9.69 3.81
N GLY A 114 0.80 -10.72 3.10
CA GLY A 114 1.00 -12.09 3.55
C GLY A 114 0.18 -13.09 2.76
N SER A 115 0.03 -14.30 3.33
CA SER A 115 -0.82 -15.37 2.82
C SER A 115 -2.17 -15.41 3.53
N GLY A 116 -3.20 -15.87 2.80
CA GLY A 116 -4.53 -16.10 3.36
C GLY A 116 -5.30 -14.82 3.72
N LEU A 117 -6.18 -14.94 4.72
CA LEU A 117 -7.11 -13.88 5.10
C LEU A 117 -6.84 -13.40 6.53
N TYR A 118 -6.97 -12.10 6.75
CA TYR A 118 -7.05 -11.49 8.07
C TYR A 118 -8.41 -10.82 8.26
N GLU A 119 -9.19 -11.25 9.26
CA GLU A 119 -10.57 -10.79 9.51
C GLU A 119 -11.49 -10.92 8.26
N GLY A 120 -11.24 -11.93 7.42
CA GLY A 120 -12.02 -12.20 6.21
C GLY A 120 -11.54 -11.45 4.94
N SER A 121 -10.50 -10.62 5.04
CA SER A 121 -9.94 -9.86 3.93
C SER A 121 -8.54 -10.35 3.57
N PRO A 122 -8.20 -10.47 2.27
CA PRO A 122 -6.84 -10.79 1.83
C PRO A 122 -5.82 -9.76 2.32
N LEU A 123 -4.60 -10.24 2.61
CA LEU A 123 -3.50 -9.41 3.10
C LEU A 123 -2.66 -8.86 1.94
N GLY A 124 -2.54 -7.53 1.88
CA GLY A 124 -1.71 -6.84 0.90
C GLY A 124 -2.48 -6.28 -0.31
N ILE A 125 -1.76 -5.64 -1.21
CA ILE A 125 -2.29 -4.96 -2.40
C ILE A 125 -2.12 -5.86 -3.62
N PRO A 126 -3.21 -6.45 -4.15
CA PRO A 126 -3.14 -7.35 -5.30
C PRO A 126 -2.99 -6.57 -6.61
N PHE A 127 -2.44 -7.23 -7.62
CA PHE A 127 -2.41 -6.71 -8.98
C PHE A 127 -2.69 -7.80 -10.00
N VAL A 128 -3.10 -7.39 -11.20
CA VAL A 128 -3.44 -8.30 -12.29
C VAL A 128 -2.76 -7.88 -13.58
N ARG A 129 -2.36 -8.87 -14.37
CA ARG A 129 -1.81 -8.70 -15.71
C ARG A 129 -2.87 -8.98 -16.75
N VAL A 130 -2.95 -8.11 -17.76
CA VAL A 130 -3.89 -8.25 -18.88
C VAL A 130 -3.16 -8.16 -20.21
N ALA A 131 -3.69 -8.83 -21.24
CA ALA A 131 -3.15 -8.76 -22.59
C ALA A 131 -3.26 -7.36 -23.21
N ALA A 132 -2.41 -7.06 -24.19
CA ALA A 132 -2.39 -5.76 -24.89
C ALA A 132 -3.72 -5.38 -25.54
N ASP A 133 -4.53 -6.37 -25.96
CA ASP A 133 -5.83 -6.20 -26.60
C ASP A 133 -7.02 -6.31 -25.64
N LYS A 134 -6.77 -6.30 -24.33
CA LYS A 134 -7.84 -6.30 -23.32
C LYS A 134 -8.83 -5.16 -23.60
N PRO A 135 -10.13 -5.46 -23.73
CA PRO A 135 -11.14 -4.41 -23.89
C PRO A 135 -11.10 -3.38 -22.76
N MET A 136 -11.16 -2.13 -23.16
CA MET A 136 -11.21 -1.00 -22.24
C MET A 136 -12.61 -0.83 -21.66
N VAL A 137 -12.70 -0.47 -20.37
CA VAL A 137 -13.96 -0.17 -19.68
C VAL A 137 -13.96 1.26 -19.15
N GLU A 138 -15.13 1.88 -19.09
CA GLU A 138 -15.27 3.24 -18.57
C GLU A 138 -15.07 3.26 -17.05
N VAL A 139 -14.34 4.28 -16.59
CA VAL A 139 -14.13 4.57 -15.17
C VAL A 139 -14.60 6.01 -14.90
N ALA A 140 -15.50 6.18 -13.96
CA ALA A 140 -15.92 7.50 -13.48
C ALA A 140 -15.11 7.87 -12.24
N PHE A 141 -14.36 8.98 -12.31
CA PHE A 141 -13.52 9.48 -11.22
C PHE A 141 -14.21 10.58 -10.42
N GLU A 142 -14.10 10.53 -9.09
CA GLU A 142 -14.56 11.61 -8.22
C GLU A 142 -13.63 12.83 -8.35
N VAL A 143 -12.31 12.60 -8.41
CA VAL A 143 -11.26 13.61 -8.62
C VAL A 143 -10.75 13.49 -10.07
N SER A 144 -11.60 13.86 -11.03
CA SER A 144 -11.30 13.71 -12.47
C SER A 144 -10.21 14.66 -12.96
N GLU A 145 -10.03 15.80 -12.30
CA GLU A 145 -9.03 16.82 -12.64
C GLU A 145 -7.59 16.40 -12.32
N GLU A 146 -7.40 15.43 -11.44
CA GLU A 146 -6.11 14.86 -11.06
C GLU A 146 -6.00 13.37 -11.46
N SER A 147 -6.93 12.88 -12.25
CA SER A 147 -6.94 11.50 -12.75
C SER A 147 -6.60 11.42 -14.23
N ASP A 148 -5.88 10.37 -14.63
CA ASP A 148 -5.68 10.09 -16.04
C ASP A 148 -7.00 9.70 -16.71
N PRO A 149 -7.24 10.12 -17.98
CA PRO A 149 -8.55 9.92 -18.60
C PRO A 149 -8.94 8.45 -18.76
N SER A 150 -10.21 8.12 -18.47
CA SER A 150 -10.88 6.87 -18.89
C SER A 150 -10.83 6.73 -20.43
N PRO A 151 -10.90 5.48 -21.01
CA PRO A 151 -11.14 4.20 -20.32
C PRO A 151 -9.86 3.44 -19.91
N TYR A 152 -10.02 2.40 -19.05
CA TYR A 152 -8.94 1.55 -18.53
C TYR A 152 -9.16 0.06 -18.86
N PRO A 153 -8.11 -0.79 -19.02
CA PRO A 153 -8.23 -2.19 -19.40
C PRO A 153 -8.50 -3.11 -18.20
N ILE A 154 -9.52 -2.80 -17.39
CA ILE A 154 -9.82 -3.52 -16.14
C ILE A 154 -10.62 -4.79 -16.46
N PRO A 155 -10.18 -5.99 -16.04
CA PRO A 155 -10.98 -7.21 -16.16
C PRO A 155 -12.18 -7.18 -15.19
N VAL A 156 -13.24 -7.92 -15.53
CA VAL A 156 -14.45 -7.98 -14.71
C VAL A 156 -14.19 -8.60 -13.33
N ASP A 157 -13.20 -9.49 -13.28
CA ASP A 157 -12.71 -10.19 -12.09
C ASP A 157 -11.42 -9.57 -11.54
N ALA A 158 -11.18 -8.27 -11.78
CA ALA A 158 -10.00 -7.60 -11.25
C ALA A 158 -9.94 -7.74 -9.72
N PRO A 159 -8.78 -8.15 -9.18
CA PRO A 159 -8.61 -8.23 -7.75
C PRO A 159 -8.69 -6.83 -7.14
N ILE A 160 -9.37 -6.74 -6.01
CA ILE A 160 -9.52 -5.50 -5.24
C ILE A 160 -8.84 -5.70 -3.90
N GLU A 161 -8.05 -4.74 -3.46
CA GLU A 161 -7.47 -4.76 -2.12
C GLU A 161 -8.55 -4.91 -1.05
N GLY A 162 -8.33 -5.82 -0.10
CA GLY A 162 -9.31 -6.18 0.91
C GLY A 162 -10.41 -7.11 0.40
N GLY A 163 -10.38 -7.51 -0.88
CA GLY A 163 -11.38 -8.37 -1.52
C GLY A 163 -12.65 -7.63 -1.97
N SER A 164 -13.58 -8.38 -2.60
CA SER A 164 -14.80 -7.83 -3.21
C SER A 164 -15.74 -7.15 -2.19
N CYS A 165 -15.74 -7.61 -0.95
CA CYS A 165 -16.57 -7.11 0.15
C CYS A 165 -15.79 -6.32 1.21
N GLY A 166 -14.47 -6.12 1.01
CA GLY A 166 -13.62 -5.35 1.92
C GLY A 166 -13.99 -3.87 1.97
N GLU A 167 -13.81 -3.30 3.15
CA GLU A 167 -13.79 -1.84 3.36
C GLU A 167 -12.33 -1.38 3.42
N GLY A 168 -12.01 -0.19 3.00
CA GLY A 168 -10.65 0.37 3.03
C GLY A 168 -10.29 1.01 1.71
N ASP A 169 -9.02 0.96 1.35
CA ASP A 169 -8.47 1.73 0.24
C ASP A 169 -8.88 1.17 -1.14
N ARG A 170 -9.21 -0.13 -1.21
CA ARG A 170 -9.80 -0.78 -2.38
C ARG A 170 -9.03 -0.48 -3.68
N HIS A 171 -7.71 -0.59 -3.62
CA HIS A 171 -6.88 -0.42 -4.79
C HIS A 171 -7.17 -1.50 -5.85
N VAL A 172 -7.18 -1.10 -7.12
CA VAL A 172 -7.17 -1.99 -8.27
C VAL A 172 -5.99 -1.64 -9.14
N ILE A 173 -5.10 -2.59 -9.34
CA ILE A 173 -3.84 -2.41 -10.08
C ILE A 173 -3.82 -3.34 -11.29
N VAL A 174 -3.62 -2.78 -12.49
CA VAL A 174 -3.61 -3.52 -13.76
C VAL A 174 -2.35 -3.21 -14.55
N VAL A 175 -1.60 -4.24 -14.94
CA VAL A 175 -0.45 -4.14 -15.84
C VAL A 175 -0.88 -4.65 -17.21
N GLN A 176 -0.76 -3.82 -18.25
CA GLN A 176 -1.07 -4.20 -19.62
C GLN A 176 0.21 -4.67 -20.35
N GLU A 177 0.25 -5.96 -20.70
CA GLU A 177 1.36 -6.59 -21.44
C GLU A 177 1.58 -5.92 -22.80
N GLY A 178 2.80 -6.03 -23.33
CA GLY A 178 3.16 -5.52 -24.65
C GLY A 178 3.17 -3.99 -24.79
N THR A 179 2.32 -3.28 -24.06
CA THR A 179 2.34 -1.81 -23.97
C THR A 179 3.13 -1.32 -22.76
N CYS A 180 3.32 -2.20 -21.76
CA CYS A 180 3.94 -1.87 -20.46
C CYS A 180 3.30 -0.65 -19.79
N LEU A 181 1.98 -0.51 -19.90
CA LEU A 181 1.22 0.50 -19.19
C LEU A 181 0.68 -0.06 -17.87
N LEU A 182 0.89 0.68 -16.82
CA LEU A 182 0.35 0.42 -15.49
C LEU A 182 -0.85 1.34 -15.26
N TYR A 183 -1.94 0.77 -14.76
CA TYR A 183 -3.16 1.49 -14.38
C TYR A 183 -3.47 1.19 -12.92
N GLU A 184 -3.70 2.21 -12.12
CA GLU A 184 -3.98 2.09 -10.71
C GLU A 184 -5.19 2.93 -10.34
N LEU A 185 -6.08 2.37 -9.51
CA LEU A 185 -7.29 3.00 -9.02
C LEU A 185 -7.31 3.02 -7.50
N TYR A 186 -7.83 4.10 -6.93
CA TYR A 186 -8.11 4.24 -5.51
C TYR A 186 -9.62 4.27 -5.25
N ALA A 187 -10.07 3.61 -4.16
CA ALA A 187 -11.47 3.46 -3.77
C ALA A 187 -12.36 2.90 -4.90
N ALA A 188 -11.83 1.89 -5.61
CA ALA A 188 -12.48 1.35 -6.80
C ALA A 188 -13.70 0.49 -6.47
N THR A 189 -14.77 0.65 -7.25
CA THR A 189 -16.02 -0.11 -7.12
C THR A 189 -16.56 -0.50 -8.50
N PRO A 190 -16.72 -1.81 -8.79
CA PRO A 190 -17.33 -2.26 -10.03
C PRO A 190 -18.80 -1.92 -10.06
N GLN A 191 -19.33 -1.62 -11.27
CA GLN A 191 -20.72 -1.27 -11.49
C GLN A 191 -21.46 -2.41 -12.21
N PRO A 192 -22.79 -2.54 -12.02
CA PRO A 192 -23.57 -3.60 -12.65
C PRO A 192 -23.56 -3.61 -14.18
N ASP A 193 -23.25 -2.48 -14.81
CA ASP A 193 -23.15 -2.34 -16.27
C ASP A 193 -21.75 -2.66 -16.82
N GLY A 194 -20.81 -3.06 -15.95
CA GLY A 194 -19.43 -3.38 -16.29
C GLY A 194 -18.47 -2.18 -16.31
N SER A 195 -18.95 -0.98 -15.99
CA SER A 195 -18.10 0.18 -15.74
C SER A 195 -17.55 0.15 -14.30
N TRP A 196 -16.67 1.12 -13.97
CA TRP A 196 -16.13 1.29 -12.63
C TRP A 196 -16.33 2.72 -12.13
N GLN A 197 -16.37 2.85 -10.83
CA GLN A 197 -16.23 4.12 -10.13
C GLN A 197 -14.97 4.05 -9.27
N ALA A 198 -14.23 5.15 -9.21
CA ALA A 198 -13.05 5.26 -8.34
C ALA A 198 -12.94 6.70 -7.84
N PHE A 199 -12.23 6.89 -6.72
CA PHE A 199 -11.93 8.23 -6.23
C PHE A 199 -10.95 8.91 -7.20
N SER A 200 -9.81 8.26 -7.46
CA SER A 200 -8.78 8.72 -8.40
C SER A 200 -8.24 7.56 -9.24
N GLY A 201 -7.56 7.88 -10.32
CA GLY A 201 -6.89 6.91 -11.17
C GLY A 201 -5.62 7.47 -11.82
N ALA A 202 -4.63 6.61 -11.94
CA ALA A 202 -3.34 6.95 -12.54
C ALA A 202 -2.94 5.94 -13.61
N ARG A 203 -2.25 6.45 -14.65
CA ARG A 203 -1.64 5.65 -15.70
C ARG A 203 -0.17 6.00 -15.81
N TYR A 204 0.69 4.98 -15.80
CA TYR A 204 2.12 5.12 -15.95
C TYR A 204 2.62 4.32 -17.14
N ASP A 205 3.55 4.88 -17.89
CA ASP A 205 4.36 4.16 -18.88
C ASP A 205 5.61 3.63 -18.17
N LEU A 206 5.64 2.31 -17.93
CA LEU A 206 6.74 1.66 -17.23
C LEU A 206 8.07 1.69 -17.99
N THR A 207 8.08 2.16 -19.25
CA THR A 207 9.29 2.32 -20.06
C THR A 207 9.84 3.75 -20.04
N SER A 208 9.14 4.69 -19.38
CA SER A 208 9.50 6.11 -19.31
C SER A 208 9.98 6.53 -17.92
N HIS A 209 10.46 7.77 -17.83
CA HIS A 209 10.78 8.42 -16.55
C HIS A 209 9.75 9.51 -16.20
N ASP A 210 8.61 9.52 -16.87
CA ASP A 210 7.61 10.54 -16.67
C ASP A 210 7.03 10.49 -15.27
N LEU A 211 7.08 11.61 -14.56
CA LEU A 211 6.35 11.80 -13.33
C LEU A 211 4.95 12.36 -13.63
N ARG A 212 4.01 12.16 -12.73
CA ARG A 212 2.73 12.84 -12.82
C ARG A 212 2.89 14.37 -12.77
N PRO A 213 1.94 15.14 -13.27
CA PRO A 213 1.94 16.60 -13.08
C PRO A 213 2.11 16.96 -11.60
N ALA A 214 2.81 18.07 -11.32
CA ALA A 214 2.93 18.60 -9.96
C ALA A 214 1.53 18.86 -9.36
N GLU A 215 1.35 18.60 -8.08
CA GLU A 215 0.09 18.70 -7.32
C GLU A 215 -0.98 17.66 -7.72
N TRP A 216 -0.67 16.69 -8.59
CA TRP A 216 -1.60 15.61 -8.91
C TRP A 216 -1.39 14.42 -7.99
N THR A 217 -2.47 13.95 -7.38
CA THR A 217 -2.48 12.65 -6.69
C THR A 217 -2.34 11.48 -7.69
N SER A 218 -2.24 10.28 -7.19
CA SER A 218 -2.38 9.03 -7.96
C SER A 218 -3.44 8.14 -7.31
N ALA A 219 -3.30 6.83 -7.42
CA ALA A 219 -3.96 5.91 -6.50
C ALA A 219 -3.30 5.91 -5.11
N ASP A 220 -2.11 6.51 -5.00
CA ASP A 220 -1.35 6.71 -3.77
C ASP A 220 -1.27 8.21 -3.42
N ALA A 221 -1.23 8.56 -2.14
CA ALA A 221 -1.30 9.95 -1.69
C ALA A 221 -0.11 10.81 -2.14
N ALA A 222 1.06 10.21 -2.34
CA ALA A 222 2.26 10.91 -2.79
C ALA A 222 2.30 11.22 -4.30
N GLY A 223 1.29 10.80 -5.07
CA GLY A 223 1.32 10.89 -6.53
C GLY A 223 2.34 9.93 -7.16
N LEU A 224 2.74 8.88 -6.46
CA LEU A 224 3.63 7.82 -6.90
C LEU A 224 2.84 6.60 -7.38
N PRO A 225 3.42 5.72 -8.22
CA PRO A 225 2.84 4.41 -8.50
C PRO A 225 3.00 3.47 -7.30
N ILE A 226 2.01 2.62 -7.06
CA ILE A 226 1.99 1.66 -5.97
C ILE A 226 2.81 0.41 -6.32
N LEU A 227 2.53 -0.21 -7.48
CA LEU A 227 3.09 -1.51 -7.88
C LEU A 227 4.62 -1.59 -7.79
N PRO A 228 5.40 -0.59 -8.24
CA PRO A 228 6.86 -0.66 -8.18
C PRO A 228 7.44 -0.70 -6.77
N GLY A 229 6.66 -0.24 -5.78
CA GLY A 229 7.07 -0.22 -4.38
C GLY A 229 6.61 -1.42 -3.55
N LEU A 230 5.84 -2.36 -4.12
CA LEU A 230 5.37 -3.54 -3.41
C LEU A 230 6.48 -4.59 -3.27
N VAL A 231 6.53 -5.24 -2.11
CA VAL A 231 7.28 -6.50 -1.93
C VAL A 231 6.51 -7.61 -2.64
N ARG A 232 7.17 -8.37 -3.53
CA ARG A 232 6.55 -9.45 -4.29
C ARG A 232 7.28 -10.78 -4.06
N TYR A 233 6.53 -11.87 -3.95
CA TYR A 233 7.14 -13.18 -3.65
C TYR A 233 8.06 -13.70 -4.78
N GLU A 234 7.80 -13.35 -6.02
CA GLU A 234 8.66 -13.68 -7.17
C GLU A 234 10.10 -13.19 -6.99
N GLU A 235 10.28 -12.03 -6.32
CA GLU A 235 11.59 -11.44 -6.05
C GLU A 235 12.32 -12.19 -4.93
N ILE A 236 11.56 -12.74 -3.98
CA ILE A 236 12.11 -13.65 -2.97
C ILE A 236 12.64 -14.92 -3.65
N GLU A 237 11.89 -15.50 -4.58
CA GLU A 237 12.34 -16.66 -5.37
C GLU A 237 13.57 -16.34 -6.23
N ALA A 238 13.65 -15.12 -6.77
CA ALA A 238 14.81 -14.63 -7.51
C ALA A 238 16.01 -14.31 -6.59
N GLY A 239 15.79 -14.20 -5.28
CA GLY A 239 16.83 -13.91 -4.29
C GLY A 239 17.22 -12.44 -4.20
N LEU A 240 16.45 -11.53 -4.81
CA LEU A 240 16.76 -10.09 -4.87
C LEU A 240 15.50 -9.27 -5.11
N ILE A 241 15.34 -8.19 -4.34
CA ILE A 241 14.42 -7.09 -4.61
C ILE A 241 15.27 -5.90 -5.11
N PRO A 242 15.25 -5.57 -6.42
CA PRO A 242 16.15 -4.60 -7.02
C PRO A 242 15.58 -3.17 -7.09
N HIS A 243 14.73 -2.78 -6.16
CA HIS A 243 14.05 -1.49 -6.14
C HIS A 243 13.74 -0.99 -4.73
N ALA A 244 13.40 0.30 -4.61
CA ALA A 244 12.88 0.88 -3.40
C ALA A 244 11.48 0.32 -3.06
N LEU A 245 11.16 0.23 -1.78
CA LEU A 245 9.88 -0.22 -1.29
C LEU A 245 8.95 0.96 -0.98
N ARG A 246 7.66 0.68 -0.77
CA ARG A 246 6.63 1.64 -0.35
C ARG A 246 6.30 1.42 1.12
N PHE A 247 6.15 2.51 1.89
CA PHE A 247 5.65 2.42 3.26
C PHE A 247 4.73 3.59 3.61
N THR A 248 4.02 3.47 4.73
CA THR A 248 3.10 4.47 5.25
C THR A 248 3.52 5.00 6.62
N ALA A 249 3.03 6.19 6.97
CA ALA A 249 3.14 6.79 8.30
C ALA A 249 1.83 7.49 8.67
N ALA A 250 1.49 7.52 9.98
CA ALA A 250 0.22 8.10 10.43
C ALA A 250 0.21 9.64 10.43
N LEU A 251 1.37 10.27 10.51
CA LEU A 251 1.49 11.73 10.51
C LEU A 251 2.50 12.16 9.47
N THR A 252 2.01 12.86 8.44
CA THR A 252 2.83 13.43 7.38
C THR A 252 2.64 14.94 7.31
N ARG A 253 3.63 15.65 6.78
CA ARG A 253 3.59 17.09 6.60
C ARG A 253 2.83 17.47 5.33
N GLU A 254 2.12 18.62 5.36
CA GLU A 254 1.52 19.26 4.19
C GLU A 254 2.60 19.72 3.18
N ALA A 255 3.37 18.78 2.69
CA ALA A 255 4.45 18.99 1.72
C ALA A 255 4.86 17.67 1.08
N TYR A 256 5.52 17.75 -0.06
CA TYR A 256 6.19 16.62 -0.68
C TYR A 256 7.62 17.01 -1.13
N VAL A 257 8.43 15.97 -1.33
CA VAL A 257 9.77 16.08 -1.92
C VAL A 257 9.87 15.11 -3.10
N TRP A 258 10.74 15.43 -4.04
CA TRP A 258 11.00 14.54 -5.18
C TRP A 258 11.32 13.11 -4.69
N PRO A 259 10.78 12.07 -5.34
CA PRO A 259 10.04 12.07 -6.61
C PRO A 259 8.52 12.25 -6.47
N ALA A 260 7.97 12.42 -5.26
CA ALA A 260 6.54 12.63 -5.07
C ALA A 260 6.04 13.88 -5.80
N ARG A 261 4.75 13.88 -6.14
CA ARG A 261 4.09 14.96 -6.89
C ARG A 261 2.93 15.58 -6.12
N HIS A 262 2.49 14.93 -5.03
CA HIS A 262 1.35 15.34 -4.25
C HIS A 262 1.62 15.09 -2.75
N GLN A 263 0.82 15.71 -1.92
CA GLN A 263 0.84 15.55 -0.47
C GLN A 263 -0.57 15.35 0.09
N ALA A 264 -0.70 14.64 1.18
CA ALA A 264 -1.94 14.48 1.93
C ALA A 264 -1.67 14.62 3.44
N GLY A 265 -0.81 15.59 3.78
CA GLY A 265 -0.35 15.80 5.15
C GLY A 265 -1.45 16.35 6.07
N ALA A 266 -1.36 16.01 7.34
CA ALA A 266 -2.28 16.48 8.38
C ALA A 266 -1.68 17.60 9.25
N THR A 267 -0.43 18.03 8.98
CA THR A 267 0.27 19.02 9.79
C THR A 267 1.26 19.86 8.98
N THR A 268 1.42 21.09 9.39
CA THR A 268 2.47 21.99 8.87
C THR A 268 3.77 21.90 9.67
N GLU A 269 3.81 21.07 10.73
CA GLU A 269 4.98 20.92 11.59
C GLU A 269 6.15 20.34 10.81
N ALA A 270 7.29 21.02 10.90
CA ALA A 270 8.47 20.64 10.15
C ALA A 270 9.08 19.30 10.62
N ASP A 271 8.72 18.79 11.78
CA ASP A 271 9.22 17.53 12.33
C ASP A 271 8.51 16.30 11.74
N ALA A 272 7.35 16.48 11.13
CA ALA A 272 6.71 15.42 10.34
C ALA A 272 7.39 15.29 8.95
N PRO A 273 7.59 14.06 8.46
CA PRO A 273 8.19 13.84 7.14
C PRO A 273 7.22 14.27 6.02
N PRO A 274 7.73 14.82 4.90
CA PRO A 274 6.94 15.07 3.69
C PRO A 274 6.70 13.77 2.92
N MET A 275 5.66 13.71 2.07
CA MET A 275 5.50 12.65 1.08
C MET A 275 6.71 12.57 0.16
N GLY A 276 7.09 11.36 -0.26
CA GLY A 276 8.29 11.11 -1.07
C GLY A 276 9.61 11.08 -0.28
N GLN A 277 9.60 11.37 1.04
CA GLN A 277 10.82 11.21 1.84
C GLN A 277 11.27 9.76 1.81
N ARG A 278 12.55 9.56 1.46
CA ARG A 278 13.14 8.22 1.39
C ARG A 278 13.85 7.89 2.68
N PHE A 279 13.62 6.67 3.17
CA PHE A 279 14.27 6.09 4.34
C PHE A 279 15.03 4.84 3.93
N ARG A 280 16.09 4.51 4.65
CA ARG A 280 16.79 3.23 4.51
C ARG A 280 17.06 2.60 5.86
N LEU A 281 17.18 1.28 5.88
CA LEU A 281 17.69 0.55 7.03
C LEU A 281 19.17 0.88 7.21
N LYS A 282 19.59 1.19 8.43
CA LYS A 282 20.98 1.52 8.76
C LYS A 282 21.93 0.37 8.41
N ALA A 283 23.12 0.71 7.94
CA ALA A 283 24.09 -0.26 7.47
C ALA A 283 24.57 -1.26 8.55
N ASP A 284 24.60 -0.83 9.82
CA ASP A 284 25.07 -1.61 10.97
C ASP A 284 24.00 -2.53 11.59
N VAL A 285 22.77 -2.52 11.11
CA VAL A 285 21.72 -3.46 11.54
C VAL A 285 22.11 -4.87 11.11
N GLU A 286 22.24 -5.78 12.08
CA GLU A 286 22.55 -7.19 11.83
C GLU A 286 21.31 -7.92 11.28
N MET A 287 21.52 -8.73 10.24
CA MET A 287 20.42 -9.47 9.58
C MET A 287 20.55 -10.99 9.73
N GLY A 288 21.65 -11.46 10.35
CA GLY A 288 22.01 -12.89 10.35
C GLY A 288 21.04 -13.81 11.09
N ASP A 289 20.22 -13.27 11.98
CA ASP A 289 19.26 -14.02 12.77
C ASP A 289 17.89 -14.16 12.06
N PHE A 290 17.67 -13.40 10.98
CA PHE A 290 16.44 -13.48 10.18
C PHE A 290 16.49 -14.61 9.15
N SER A 291 15.33 -15.06 8.71
CA SER A 291 15.19 -16.04 7.62
C SER A 291 15.79 -15.53 6.30
N PRO A 292 16.08 -16.39 5.33
CA PRO A 292 16.50 -15.97 4.00
C PRO A 292 15.50 -15.03 3.31
N THR A 293 14.21 -15.23 3.50
CA THR A 293 13.13 -14.35 2.99
C THR A 293 13.26 -12.95 3.55
N ASN A 294 13.29 -12.84 4.88
CA ASN A 294 13.41 -11.56 5.57
C ASN A 294 14.76 -10.87 5.29
N GLN A 295 15.86 -11.63 5.14
CA GLN A 295 17.15 -11.06 4.75
C GLN A 295 17.11 -10.39 3.36
N ILE A 296 16.34 -10.92 2.39
CA ILE A 296 16.18 -10.31 1.07
C ILE A 296 15.44 -8.98 1.19
N ILE A 297 14.37 -8.92 1.99
CA ILE A 297 13.61 -7.68 2.26
C ILE A 297 14.51 -6.64 2.94
N LEU A 298 15.22 -7.04 4.00
CA LEU A 298 16.11 -6.16 4.75
C LEU A 298 17.28 -5.66 3.88
N GLN A 299 17.80 -6.48 2.98
CA GLN A 299 18.84 -6.07 2.04
C GLN A 299 18.33 -5.00 1.07
N ALA A 300 17.09 -5.14 0.57
CA ALA A 300 16.47 -4.11 -0.26
C ALA A 300 16.31 -2.80 0.51
N LEU A 301 15.87 -2.87 1.76
CA LEU A 301 15.72 -1.70 2.64
C LEU A 301 17.07 -1.01 2.92
N LYS A 302 18.18 -1.75 2.97
CA LYS A 302 19.53 -1.16 3.08
C LYS A 302 19.96 -0.51 1.77
N THR A 303 19.77 -1.19 0.65
CA THR A 303 20.33 -0.80 -0.65
C THR A 303 19.48 0.28 -1.31
N TYR A 304 18.18 0.04 -1.40
CA TYR A 304 17.24 0.92 -2.12
C TYR A 304 16.34 1.73 -1.17
N GLY A 305 16.20 1.28 0.08
CA GLY A 305 15.33 1.92 1.06
C GLY A 305 13.84 1.83 0.72
N MET A 306 13.07 2.74 1.31
CA MET A 306 11.62 2.84 1.10
C MET A 306 11.17 4.30 1.01
N LEU A 307 10.11 4.55 0.24
CA LEU A 307 9.51 5.86 0.01
C LEU A 307 8.24 6.00 0.85
N LEU A 308 8.11 7.12 1.56
CA LEU A 308 6.86 7.50 2.21
C LEU A 308 5.85 7.89 1.14
N ALA A 309 4.89 7.03 0.88
CA ALA A 309 4.00 7.12 -0.27
C ALA A 309 2.55 7.40 0.10
N ASP A 310 2.14 7.07 1.35
CA ASP A 310 0.77 7.30 1.80
C ASP A 310 0.68 7.54 3.31
N ASN A 311 -0.47 8.04 3.74
CA ASN A 311 -0.88 8.02 5.15
C ASN A 311 -1.41 6.63 5.51
N GLY A 312 -1.07 6.17 6.70
CA GLY A 312 -1.49 4.86 7.19
C GLY A 312 -0.98 4.62 8.60
N SER A 313 -0.76 3.37 8.96
CA SER A 313 -0.09 3.06 10.23
C SER A 313 1.41 3.27 10.10
N GLU A 314 2.06 3.49 11.25
CA GLU A 314 3.49 3.74 11.31
C GLU A 314 4.31 2.53 10.85
N TRP A 315 5.28 2.75 9.96
CA TRP A 315 6.20 1.75 9.44
C TRP A 315 5.51 0.52 8.79
N PHE A 316 4.33 0.71 8.17
CA PHE A 316 3.69 -0.35 7.41
C PHE A 316 4.32 -0.44 6.03
N LEU A 317 4.97 -1.57 5.77
CA LEU A 317 5.62 -1.93 4.51
C LEU A 317 4.61 -2.64 3.61
N SER A 318 4.39 -2.13 2.41
CA SER A 318 3.40 -2.69 1.49
C SER A 318 3.97 -3.81 0.63
N GLY A 319 3.13 -4.82 0.36
CA GLY A 319 3.48 -5.92 -0.53
C GLY A 319 2.25 -6.56 -1.16
N SER A 320 2.45 -7.49 -2.09
CA SER A 320 1.36 -8.21 -2.72
C SER A 320 1.03 -9.50 -1.96
N PRO A 321 -0.25 -9.92 -1.94
CA PRO A 321 -0.66 -11.20 -1.38
C PRO A 321 -0.06 -12.35 -2.19
N ASP A 322 0.35 -13.41 -1.49
CA ASP A 322 0.80 -14.66 -2.11
C ASP A 322 0.67 -15.82 -1.09
N ASP A 323 0.18 -16.97 -1.53
CA ASP A 323 -0.01 -18.13 -0.65
C ASP A 323 1.30 -18.76 -0.15
N ARG A 324 2.42 -18.39 -0.73
CA ARG A 324 3.77 -18.86 -0.36
C ARG A 324 4.36 -18.09 0.82
N TRP A 325 3.80 -16.93 1.22
CA TRP A 325 4.26 -16.21 2.41
C TRP A 325 4.07 -17.03 3.67
N ASP A 326 5.10 -17.07 4.51
CA ASP A 326 5.00 -17.52 5.89
C ASP A 326 4.74 -16.29 6.78
N ASN A 327 3.51 -16.14 7.26
CA ASN A 327 3.10 -14.98 8.03
C ASN A 327 3.80 -14.89 9.40
N ASP A 328 4.16 -16.04 10.00
CA ASP A 328 4.90 -16.08 11.26
C ASP A 328 6.34 -15.56 11.03
N ASP A 329 6.96 -15.95 9.92
CA ASP A 329 8.28 -15.47 9.52
C ASP A 329 8.27 -13.97 9.22
N LEU A 330 7.30 -13.49 8.45
CA LEU A 330 7.15 -12.05 8.18
C LEU A 330 6.97 -11.24 9.48
N HIS A 331 6.26 -11.79 10.46
CA HIS A 331 6.03 -11.13 11.74
C HIS A 331 7.32 -10.88 12.54
N GLU A 332 8.37 -11.69 12.31
CA GLU A 332 9.68 -11.46 12.93
C GLU A 332 10.31 -10.11 12.55
N LEU A 333 9.95 -9.54 11.38
CA LEU A 333 10.37 -8.19 11.00
C LEU A 333 9.81 -7.14 11.96
N GLN A 334 8.56 -7.29 12.40
CA GLN A 334 7.93 -6.35 13.32
C GLN A 334 8.56 -6.41 14.73
N ASP A 335 8.98 -7.59 15.15
CA ASP A 335 9.58 -7.77 16.47
C ASP A 335 11.08 -7.39 16.50
N GLY A 336 11.78 -7.54 15.35
CA GLY A 336 13.23 -7.42 15.26
C GLY A 336 13.76 -6.13 14.66
N ILE A 337 12.94 -5.37 13.90
CA ILE A 337 13.35 -4.10 13.24
C ILE A 337 12.45 -2.96 13.72
N LEU A 338 13.04 -1.98 14.34
CA LEU A 338 12.32 -0.83 14.90
C LEU A 338 12.50 0.42 14.03
N GLY A 339 11.63 1.42 14.21
CA GLY A 339 11.77 2.72 13.56
C GLY A 339 13.13 3.37 13.81
N SER A 340 13.73 3.15 14.99
CA SER A 340 15.08 3.62 15.32
C SER A 340 16.20 2.98 14.49
N ASP A 341 15.93 1.89 13.79
CA ASP A 341 16.88 1.22 12.88
C ASP A 341 16.90 1.85 11.49
N PHE A 342 16.00 2.77 11.22
CA PHE A 342 15.93 3.52 9.97
C PHE A 342 16.54 4.91 10.10
N GLU A 343 16.95 5.44 8.95
CA GLU A 343 17.40 6.82 8.79
C GLU A 343 16.82 7.41 7.50
N ALA A 344 16.44 8.68 7.53
CA ALA A 344 16.04 9.42 6.34
C ALA A 344 17.27 9.77 5.50
N VAL A 345 17.13 9.73 4.18
CA VAL A 345 18.22 9.94 3.22
C VAL A 345 18.03 11.23 2.46
N ASP A 346 19.10 12.00 2.29
CA ASP A 346 19.15 13.16 1.41
C ASP A 346 19.36 12.69 -0.04
N CYS A 347 18.28 12.71 -0.82
CA CYS A 347 18.26 12.32 -2.22
C CYS A 347 18.47 13.51 -3.20
N THR A 348 18.81 14.69 -2.73
CA THR A 348 18.93 15.90 -3.59
C THR A 348 19.95 15.76 -4.71
N SER A 349 21.00 14.97 -4.50
CA SER A 349 22.02 14.69 -5.52
C SER A 349 21.54 13.79 -6.67
N LEU A 350 20.40 13.12 -6.51
CA LEU A 350 19.79 12.29 -7.54
C LEU A 350 18.93 13.12 -8.52
N ILE A 351 18.59 14.34 -8.17
CA ILE A 351 17.65 15.16 -8.93
C ILE A 351 18.40 15.85 -10.09
N GLY A 352 18.23 15.31 -11.30
CA GLY A 352 18.70 15.95 -12.53
C GLY A 352 17.67 16.94 -13.06
N ASP A 353 16.44 16.46 -13.22
CA ASP A 353 15.26 17.23 -13.59
C ASP A 353 14.14 16.96 -12.56
N PRO A 354 13.60 17.99 -11.88
CA PRO A 354 12.56 17.80 -10.88
C PRO A 354 11.23 17.26 -11.44
N ASP A 355 11.03 17.35 -12.75
CA ASP A 355 9.83 16.83 -13.43
C ASP A 355 10.05 15.47 -14.09
N SER A 356 11.22 14.85 -13.88
CA SER A 356 11.56 13.50 -14.32
C SER A 356 11.88 12.58 -13.15
N GLY A 357 11.53 11.30 -13.28
CA GLY A 357 11.93 10.21 -12.38
C GLY A 357 13.32 9.64 -12.71
N GLN A 358 14.01 10.16 -13.73
CA GLN A 358 15.38 9.79 -14.07
C GLN A 358 16.35 10.40 -13.07
N VAL A 359 17.26 9.58 -12.56
CA VAL A 359 18.34 10.07 -11.68
C VAL A 359 19.47 10.71 -12.49
N ALA A 360 20.18 11.69 -11.86
CA ALA A 360 21.25 12.45 -12.47
C ALA A 360 22.48 11.61 -12.80
#